data_6d9fcf99552ae2a24c02a5bc412e7b8d
#
_entry.id   6d9fcf99552ae2a24c02a5bc412e7b8d
#
_cell.length_a   1.000
_cell.length_b   1.000
_cell.length_c   1.000
_cell.angle_alpha   90.00
_cell.angle_beta   90.00
_cell.angle_gamma   90.00
#
_symmetry.space_group_name_H-M   'P 1'
#
loop_
_entity.id
_entity.type
_entity.pdbx_description
1 polymer ?
#
loop_
_entity_poly.entity_id
_entity_poly.type
_entity_poly.pdbx_seq_one_letter_code
_entity_poly.pdbx_strand_id
1 'polypeptide(L)'
;MQLTRSRLAGLFLALLALFAGLWWLSWHDDTLARARTDAGLRIGYAVEPPYAFLTADGEVTGEAPEIVRHVAAQLGIKHIEWRQVEFGKLIDALETGQIDVIAAGMFITPEREERVRFSVPTLQVHPGLLVARGNPKRISSYREAAARDDVFIAVLAGAVEERILRQLGAPDERLVVVPDAPTGRQAIETGLADALLLSEPTVRWMAHQAELGQTESVETSFQAGEAEAYGRPAFAFRSGDQGLWEVWNVALQAYLHSPEHTALLARLGLVPEPKRERVPQGATPK
;
A
#
# COMPACT_ATOMS: atom_id res chain seq x y z
N MET A 1 -29.27 -20.96 -51.72
CA MET A 1 -28.72 -22.07 -50.91
C MET A 1 -29.21 -21.84 -49.47
N GLN A 2 -30.39 -22.46 -49.12
CA GLN A 2 -30.99 -22.28 -47.78
C GLN A 2 -30.31 -23.25 -46.81
N LEU A 3 -29.64 -22.72 -45.81
CA LEU A 3 -29.13 -23.51 -44.69
C LEU A 3 -30.33 -24.11 -43.93
N THR A 4 -30.39 -25.43 -43.86
CA THR A 4 -31.48 -26.15 -43.17
C THR A 4 -31.45 -25.79 -41.68
N ARG A 5 -32.61 -25.64 -41.02
CA ARG A 5 -32.76 -25.27 -39.58
C ARG A 5 -31.88 -26.13 -38.66
N SER A 6 -31.61 -27.37 -39.00
CA SER A 6 -30.72 -28.28 -38.26
C SER A 6 -29.25 -27.87 -38.31
N ARG A 7 -28.76 -27.30 -39.42
CA ARG A 7 -27.37 -26.82 -39.56
C ARG A 7 -27.17 -25.52 -38.80
N LEU A 8 -28.18 -24.64 -38.76
CA LEU A 8 -28.15 -23.40 -37.94
C LEU A 8 -28.17 -23.72 -36.45
N ALA A 9 -28.97 -24.68 -35.99
CA ALA A 9 -28.99 -25.14 -34.60
C ALA A 9 -27.66 -25.79 -34.18
N GLY A 10 -27.02 -26.57 -35.07
CA GLY A 10 -25.71 -27.15 -34.82
C GLY A 10 -24.59 -26.09 -34.69
N LEU A 11 -24.64 -25.04 -35.54
CA LEU A 11 -23.67 -23.94 -35.47
C LEU A 11 -23.84 -23.13 -34.18
N PHE A 12 -25.08 -22.88 -33.75
CA PHE A 12 -25.38 -22.16 -32.50
C PHE A 12 -24.92 -22.93 -31.27
N LEU A 13 -25.13 -24.25 -31.22
CA LEU A 13 -24.62 -25.11 -30.14
C LEU A 13 -23.09 -25.17 -30.10
N ALA A 14 -22.43 -25.21 -31.26
CA ALA A 14 -20.97 -25.17 -31.34
C ALA A 14 -20.39 -23.84 -30.86
N LEU A 15 -21.04 -22.72 -31.22
CA LEU A 15 -20.66 -21.38 -30.74
C LEU A 15 -20.87 -21.21 -29.21
N LEU A 16 -21.99 -21.74 -28.69
CA LEU A 16 -22.26 -21.77 -27.25
C LEU A 16 -21.22 -22.60 -26.48
N ALA A 17 -20.87 -23.79 -27.00
CA ALA A 17 -19.83 -24.62 -26.40
C ALA A 17 -18.45 -23.99 -26.47
N LEU A 18 -18.12 -23.30 -27.56
CA LEU A 18 -16.88 -22.55 -27.72
C LEU A 18 -16.84 -21.36 -26.74
N PHE A 19 -17.94 -20.63 -26.62
CA PHE A 19 -18.05 -19.49 -25.69
C PHE A 19 -18.00 -19.97 -24.25
N ALA A 20 -18.69 -21.06 -23.90
CA ALA A 20 -18.62 -21.68 -22.59
C ALA A 20 -17.21 -22.21 -22.27
N GLY A 21 -16.53 -22.80 -23.25
CA GLY A 21 -15.15 -23.26 -23.14
C GLY A 21 -14.16 -22.10 -22.95
N LEU A 22 -14.29 -21.03 -23.73
CA LEU A 22 -13.47 -19.81 -23.58
C LEU A 22 -13.74 -19.11 -22.22
N TRP A 23 -15.02 -19.07 -21.84
CA TRP A 23 -15.41 -18.52 -20.53
C TRP A 23 -14.89 -19.37 -19.37
N TRP A 24 -14.94 -20.70 -19.50
CA TRP A 24 -14.38 -21.63 -18.52
C TRP A 24 -12.83 -21.52 -18.43
N LEU A 25 -12.12 -21.37 -19.58
CA LEU A 25 -10.66 -21.12 -19.59
C LEU A 25 -10.29 -19.76 -18.96
N SER A 26 -11.12 -18.73 -19.14
CA SER A 26 -10.87 -17.41 -18.54
C SER A 26 -11.13 -17.37 -17.02
N TRP A 27 -11.80 -18.36 -16.48
CA TRP A 27 -12.10 -18.50 -15.05
C TRP A 27 -11.13 -19.41 -14.30
N HIS A 28 -10.20 -20.06 -14.99
CA HIS A 28 -9.19 -20.86 -14.32
C HIS A 28 -8.08 -19.92 -13.82
N ASP A 29 -8.05 -19.75 -12.50
CA ASP A 29 -6.91 -19.17 -11.80
C ASP A 29 -5.72 -20.15 -11.90
N ASP A 30 -4.84 -19.91 -12.85
CA ASP A 30 -3.59 -20.64 -13.03
C ASP A 30 -2.37 -19.91 -12.42
N THR A 31 -2.60 -18.73 -11.83
CA THR A 31 -1.54 -17.86 -11.30
C THR A 31 -0.69 -18.60 -10.27
N LEU A 32 -1.30 -19.33 -9.34
CA LEU A 32 -0.57 -20.12 -8.35
C LEU A 32 0.23 -21.26 -9.00
N ALA A 33 -0.39 -21.97 -9.96
CA ALA A 33 0.28 -23.07 -10.67
C ALA A 33 1.47 -22.54 -11.47
N ARG A 34 1.30 -21.45 -12.20
CA ARG A 34 2.35 -20.74 -12.93
C ARG A 34 3.45 -20.22 -12.01
N ALA A 35 3.10 -19.61 -10.86
CA ALA A 35 4.05 -19.07 -9.91
C ALA A 35 4.98 -20.14 -9.29
N ARG A 36 4.54 -21.40 -9.23
CA ARG A 36 5.35 -22.54 -8.77
C ARG A 36 6.31 -23.10 -9.83
N THR A 37 6.21 -22.64 -11.07
CA THR A 37 7.16 -22.96 -12.15
C THR A 37 8.33 -21.96 -12.16
N ASP A 38 9.23 -22.11 -13.14
CA ASP A 38 10.33 -21.16 -13.36
C ASP A 38 9.86 -19.78 -13.81
N ALA A 39 8.57 -19.64 -14.22
CA ALA A 39 7.98 -18.35 -14.54
C ALA A 39 7.82 -17.43 -13.30
N GLY A 40 7.73 -18.03 -12.09
CA GLY A 40 7.72 -17.30 -10.83
C GLY A 40 6.49 -16.42 -10.60
N LEU A 41 6.57 -15.61 -9.55
CA LEU A 41 5.53 -14.67 -9.12
C LEU A 41 5.99 -13.22 -9.36
N ARG A 42 5.18 -12.43 -10.05
CA ARG A 42 5.46 -11.03 -10.35
C ARG A 42 4.86 -10.15 -9.27
N ILE A 43 5.72 -9.49 -8.50
CA ILE A 43 5.32 -8.64 -7.37
C ILE A 43 5.49 -7.18 -7.73
N GLY A 44 4.39 -6.43 -7.70
CA GLY A 44 4.39 -4.97 -7.85
C GLY A 44 4.64 -4.26 -6.52
N TYR A 45 5.57 -3.33 -6.52
CA TYR A 45 5.85 -2.48 -5.36
C TYR A 45 6.02 -1.03 -5.77
N ALA A 46 5.76 -0.10 -4.85
CA ALA A 46 6.10 1.31 -4.96
C ALA A 46 7.12 1.68 -3.88
N VAL A 47 7.93 2.69 -4.14
CA VAL A 47 8.96 3.12 -3.19
C VAL A 47 8.32 3.97 -2.10
N GLU A 48 8.08 3.34 -0.96
CA GLU A 48 7.57 3.96 0.26
C GLU A 48 8.15 3.25 1.50
N PRO A 49 9.33 3.66 1.98
CA PRO A 49 9.89 3.10 3.21
C PRO A 49 9.00 3.40 4.43
N PRO A 50 8.85 2.48 5.38
CA PRO A 50 9.50 1.18 5.49
C PRO A 50 8.73 0.01 4.86
N TYR A 51 7.64 0.28 4.09
CA TYR A 51 6.83 -0.79 3.49
C TYR A 51 7.56 -1.50 2.35
N ALA A 52 8.08 -0.74 1.38
CA ALA A 52 8.89 -1.28 0.28
C ALA A 52 9.89 -0.23 -0.21
N PHE A 53 11.15 -0.60 -0.35
CA PHE A 53 12.22 0.29 -0.81
C PHE A 53 13.42 -0.52 -1.32
N LEU A 54 14.41 0.19 -1.87
CA LEU A 54 15.66 -0.41 -2.34
C LEU A 54 16.76 -0.19 -1.31
N THR A 55 17.57 -1.23 -1.06
CA THR A 55 18.84 -1.10 -0.34
C THR A 55 19.86 -0.33 -1.18
N ALA A 56 20.99 0.02 -0.60
CA ALA A 56 22.11 0.64 -1.32
C ALA A 56 22.65 -0.26 -2.46
N ASP A 57 22.50 -1.59 -2.32
CA ASP A 57 22.92 -2.58 -3.31
C ASP A 57 21.84 -2.84 -4.38
N GLY A 58 20.71 -2.12 -4.32
CA GLY A 58 19.60 -2.23 -5.28
C GLY A 58 18.65 -3.40 -5.01
N GLU A 59 18.71 -4.05 -3.85
CA GLU A 59 17.77 -5.11 -3.49
C GLU A 59 16.46 -4.53 -2.95
N VAL A 60 15.34 -5.11 -3.37
CA VAL A 60 14.01 -4.74 -2.87
C VAL A 60 13.84 -5.28 -1.46
N THR A 61 13.53 -4.42 -0.49
CA THR A 61 13.33 -4.78 0.92
C THR A 61 12.22 -3.95 1.55
N GLY A 62 11.94 -4.18 2.82
CA GLY A 62 10.87 -3.53 3.58
C GLY A 62 9.89 -4.54 4.15
N GLU A 63 8.87 -4.07 4.82
CA GLU A 63 7.87 -4.94 5.47
C GLU A 63 7.21 -5.89 4.47
N ALA A 64 6.64 -5.35 3.39
CA ALA A 64 5.90 -6.14 2.42
C ALA A 64 6.82 -7.11 1.63
N PRO A 65 7.98 -6.71 1.08
CA PRO A 65 8.90 -7.64 0.41
C PRO A 65 9.41 -8.78 1.30
N GLU A 66 9.72 -8.52 2.55
CA GLU A 66 10.19 -9.58 3.46
C GLU A 66 9.08 -10.59 3.77
N ILE A 67 7.84 -10.12 3.97
CA ILE A 67 6.68 -11.01 4.11
C ILE A 67 6.46 -11.81 2.81
N VAL A 68 6.56 -11.18 1.63
CA VAL A 68 6.46 -11.88 0.33
C VAL A 68 7.45 -13.04 0.26
N ARG A 69 8.73 -12.82 0.60
CA ARG A 69 9.74 -13.88 0.57
C ARG A 69 9.38 -15.05 1.48
N HIS A 70 8.92 -14.74 2.69
CA HIS A 70 8.50 -15.77 3.64
C HIS A 70 7.30 -16.58 3.12
N VAL A 71 6.24 -15.90 2.69
CA VAL A 71 5.02 -16.55 2.19
C VAL A 71 5.30 -17.34 0.91
N ALA A 72 6.04 -16.77 -0.05
CA ALA A 72 6.41 -17.43 -1.29
C ALA A 72 7.18 -18.75 -1.04
N ALA A 73 8.14 -18.74 -0.09
CA ALA A 73 8.87 -19.93 0.30
C ALA A 73 7.95 -21.02 0.86
N GLN A 74 7.00 -20.67 1.72
CA GLN A 74 6.00 -21.63 2.26
C GLN A 74 5.09 -22.19 1.16
N LEU A 75 4.78 -21.40 0.13
CA LEU A 75 3.95 -21.84 -1.00
C LEU A 75 4.71 -22.61 -2.06
N GLY A 76 6.03 -22.81 -1.90
CA GLY A 76 6.90 -23.50 -2.87
C GLY A 76 7.19 -22.66 -4.12
N ILE A 77 7.04 -21.33 -4.03
CA ILE A 77 7.36 -20.39 -5.11
C ILE A 77 8.85 -20.02 -4.97
N LYS A 78 9.63 -20.36 -6.00
CA LYS A 78 11.11 -20.21 -5.96
C LYS A 78 11.60 -18.91 -6.56
N HIS A 79 10.86 -18.36 -7.52
CA HIS A 79 11.26 -17.18 -8.26
C HIS A 79 10.28 -16.04 -8.02
N ILE A 80 10.81 -14.88 -7.64
CA ILE A 80 10.05 -13.63 -7.45
C ILE A 80 10.65 -12.60 -8.40
N GLU A 81 9.80 -12.06 -9.27
CA GLU A 81 10.13 -10.95 -10.14
C GLU A 81 9.59 -9.66 -9.52
N TRP A 82 10.47 -8.78 -9.08
CA TRP A 82 10.09 -7.48 -8.52
C TRP A 82 9.87 -6.46 -9.63
N ARG A 83 8.70 -5.80 -9.61
CA ARG A 83 8.34 -4.75 -10.56
C ARG A 83 8.02 -3.47 -9.82
N GLN A 84 8.90 -2.48 -9.98
CA GLN A 84 8.62 -1.14 -9.46
C GLN A 84 7.56 -0.48 -10.32
N VAL A 85 6.51 0.04 -9.67
CA VAL A 85 5.38 0.73 -10.31
C VAL A 85 5.04 1.94 -9.44
N GLU A 86 4.64 3.05 -10.05
CA GLU A 86 4.10 4.18 -9.31
C GLU A 86 2.88 3.74 -8.48
N PHE A 87 2.76 4.22 -7.25
CA PHE A 87 1.73 3.75 -6.30
C PHE A 87 0.31 3.82 -6.89
N GLY A 88 -0.05 4.94 -7.51
CA GLY A 88 -1.36 5.13 -8.15
C GLY A 88 -1.64 4.26 -9.38
N LYS A 89 -0.62 3.55 -9.90
CA LYS A 89 -0.72 2.66 -11.06
C LYS A 89 -0.71 1.17 -10.71
N LEU A 90 -0.49 0.84 -9.42
CA LEU A 90 -0.37 -0.55 -8.98
C LEU A 90 -1.62 -1.39 -9.27
N ILE A 91 -2.82 -0.85 -9.01
CA ILE A 91 -4.08 -1.57 -9.26
C ILE A 91 -4.27 -1.81 -10.77
N ASP A 92 -4.01 -0.82 -11.61
CA ASP A 92 -4.10 -0.95 -13.07
C ASP A 92 -3.10 -2.02 -13.59
N ALA A 93 -1.87 -2.03 -13.06
CA ALA A 93 -0.87 -3.04 -13.40
C ALA A 93 -1.28 -4.45 -12.96
N LEU A 94 -1.97 -4.57 -11.82
CA LEU A 94 -2.51 -5.83 -11.32
C LEU A 94 -3.65 -6.33 -12.22
N GLU A 95 -4.64 -5.49 -12.53
CA GLU A 95 -5.79 -5.84 -13.38
C GLU A 95 -5.38 -6.23 -14.79
N THR A 96 -4.38 -5.55 -15.36
CA THR A 96 -3.86 -5.85 -16.70
C THR A 96 -2.87 -7.02 -16.72
N GLY A 97 -2.63 -7.68 -15.58
CA GLY A 97 -1.76 -8.85 -15.50
C GLY A 97 -0.27 -8.54 -15.67
N GLN A 98 0.14 -7.29 -15.53
CA GLN A 98 1.56 -6.93 -15.51
C GLN A 98 2.23 -7.43 -14.22
N ILE A 99 1.51 -7.43 -13.11
CA ILE A 99 1.91 -7.98 -11.81
C ILE A 99 0.85 -8.97 -11.31
N ASP A 100 1.20 -9.80 -10.34
CA ASP A 100 0.30 -10.81 -9.77
C ASP A 100 -0.15 -10.46 -8.36
N VAL A 101 0.69 -9.77 -7.60
CA VAL A 101 0.41 -9.32 -6.24
C VAL A 101 0.95 -7.90 -6.05
N ILE A 102 0.20 -7.06 -5.36
CA ILE A 102 0.69 -5.75 -4.88
C ILE A 102 1.28 -5.92 -3.48
N ALA A 103 2.52 -5.49 -3.29
CA ALA A 103 3.27 -5.51 -2.02
C ALA A 103 3.88 -4.12 -1.77
N ALA A 104 3.05 -3.15 -1.37
CA ALA A 104 3.41 -1.73 -1.32
C ALA A 104 2.78 -0.98 -0.12
N GLY A 105 2.40 -1.67 0.95
CA GLY A 105 1.71 -1.01 2.06
C GLY A 105 0.33 -0.45 1.69
N MET A 106 -0.32 -0.98 0.65
CA MET A 106 -1.58 -0.45 0.15
C MET A 106 -2.71 -0.64 1.16
N PHE A 107 -3.37 0.45 1.56
CA PHE A 107 -4.47 0.39 2.52
C PHE A 107 -5.74 -0.18 1.89
N ILE A 108 -6.43 -1.03 2.66
CA ILE A 108 -7.77 -1.51 2.34
C ILE A 108 -8.74 -0.33 2.39
N THR A 109 -9.43 -0.06 1.29
CA THR A 109 -10.55 0.90 1.23
C THR A 109 -11.70 0.31 0.44
N PRO A 110 -12.97 0.74 0.69
CA PRO A 110 -14.13 0.25 -0.06
C PRO A 110 -13.96 0.38 -1.58
N GLU A 111 -13.44 1.51 -2.05
CA GLU A 111 -13.26 1.78 -3.48
C GLU A 111 -12.24 0.84 -4.12
N ARG A 112 -11.18 0.47 -3.37
CA ARG A 112 -10.17 -0.49 -3.84
C ARG A 112 -10.70 -1.92 -3.79
N GLU A 113 -11.52 -2.28 -2.78
CA GLU A 113 -12.15 -3.60 -2.65
C GLU A 113 -13.14 -3.90 -3.79
N GLU A 114 -13.69 -2.89 -4.46
CA GLU A 114 -14.48 -3.06 -5.68
C GLU A 114 -13.65 -3.58 -6.86
N ARG A 115 -12.35 -3.31 -6.87
CA ARG A 115 -11.44 -3.62 -7.99
C ARG A 115 -10.55 -4.83 -7.72
N VAL A 116 -10.07 -4.97 -6.50
CA VAL A 116 -9.06 -5.96 -6.11
C VAL A 116 -9.47 -6.68 -4.84
N ARG A 117 -8.90 -7.87 -4.63
CA ARG A 117 -9.10 -8.64 -3.41
C ARG A 117 -7.91 -8.44 -2.48
N PHE A 118 -8.16 -8.00 -1.25
CA PHE A 118 -7.11 -7.82 -0.25
C PHE A 118 -6.87 -9.07 0.60
N SER A 119 -5.64 -9.23 1.06
CA SER A 119 -5.31 -10.14 2.15
C SER A 119 -5.85 -9.63 3.49
N VAL A 120 -5.67 -10.41 4.55
CA VAL A 120 -5.73 -9.86 5.90
C VAL A 120 -4.70 -8.74 6.03
N PRO A 121 -4.97 -7.67 6.80
CA PRO A 121 -4.02 -6.58 6.98
C PRO A 121 -2.78 -7.06 7.74
N THR A 122 -1.62 -6.53 7.38
CA THR A 122 -0.35 -6.84 8.03
C THR A 122 -0.10 -5.95 9.25
N LEU A 123 -0.63 -4.72 9.21
CA LEU A 123 -0.47 -3.70 10.23
C LEU A 123 -1.77 -2.91 10.43
N GLN A 124 -1.78 -2.10 11.48
CA GLN A 124 -2.70 -1.00 11.68
C GLN A 124 -1.86 0.24 12.00
N VAL A 125 -2.00 1.29 11.20
CA VAL A 125 -1.14 2.47 11.25
C VAL A 125 -1.96 3.75 11.32
N HIS A 126 -1.38 4.80 11.89
CA HIS A 126 -1.96 6.13 11.93
C HIS A 126 -1.50 6.96 10.73
N PRO A 127 -2.28 7.96 10.32
CA PRO A 127 -1.80 9.01 9.45
C PRO A 127 -0.65 9.79 10.09
N GLY A 128 0.28 10.27 9.28
CA GLY A 128 1.45 11.01 9.71
C GLY A 128 1.66 12.27 8.88
N LEU A 129 2.46 13.18 9.42
CA LEU A 129 2.78 14.45 8.82
C LEU A 129 4.29 14.67 8.87
N LEU A 130 4.91 14.88 7.71
CA LEU A 130 6.30 15.30 7.57
C LEU A 130 6.34 16.78 7.21
N VAL A 131 7.17 17.54 7.90
CA VAL A 131 7.36 18.98 7.70
C VAL A 131 8.84 19.33 7.65
N ALA A 132 9.17 20.53 7.22
CA ALA A 132 10.52 21.06 7.41
C ALA A 132 10.87 21.15 8.89
N ARG A 133 12.16 20.98 9.22
CA ARG A 133 12.65 21.02 10.60
C ARG A 133 12.22 22.30 11.33
N GLY A 134 11.73 22.13 12.56
CA GLY A 134 11.20 23.22 13.38
C GLY A 134 9.78 23.63 13.02
N ASN A 135 9.14 22.92 12.09
CA ASN A 135 7.74 23.14 11.68
C ASN A 135 7.40 24.64 11.51
N PRO A 136 8.03 25.34 10.57
CA PRO A 136 7.92 26.81 10.46
C PRO A 136 6.49 27.29 10.24
N LYS A 137 5.64 26.46 9.63
CA LYS A 137 4.21 26.74 9.41
C LYS A 137 3.35 26.31 10.61
N ARG A 138 3.89 25.60 11.62
CA ARG A 138 3.20 25.08 12.80
C ARG A 138 1.99 24.22 12.45
N ILE A 139 2.14 23.37 11.44
CA ILE A 139 1.08 22.47 10.97
C ILE A 139 0.97 21.30 11.95
N SER A 140 -0.25 21.01 12.46
CA SER A 140 -0.47 19.99 13.49
C SER A 140 -1.46 18.89 13.06
N SER A 141 -2.22 19.09 11.98
CA SER A 141 -3.20 18.13 11.50
C SER A 141 -3.51 18.28 10.01
N TYR A 142 -4.09 17.23 9.41
CA TYR A 142 -4.56 17.24 8.03
C TYR A 142 -5.62 18.32 7.80
N ARG A 143 -6.55 18.46 8.74
CA ARG A 143 -7.62 19.48 8.68
C ARG A 143 -7.06 20.89 8.70
N GLU A 144 -6.09 21.16 9.55
CA GLU A 144 -5.42 22.46 9.61
C GLU A 144 -4.68 22.75 8.30
N ALA A 145 -3.88 21.78 7.80
CA ALA A 145 -3.18 21.92 6.53
C ALA A 145 -4.14 22.21 5.36
N ALA A 146 -5.26 21.47 5.29
CA ALA A 146 -6.26 21.65 4.25
C ALA A 146 -6.97 23.01 4.29
N ALA A 147 -7.20 23.57 5.49
CA ALA A 147 -7.94 24.80 5.70
C ALA A 147 -7.11 26.08 5.45
N ARG A 148 -5.78 25.99 5.41
CA ARG A 148 -4.89 27.15 5.32
C ARG A 148 -4.49 27.46 3.89
N ASP A 149 -4.73 28.68 3.44
CA ASP A 149 -4.41 29.14 2.09
C ASP A 149 -2.91 29.34 1.82
N ASP A 150 -2.09 29.47 2.86
CA ASP A 150 -0.66 29.67 2.78
C ASP A 150 0.15 28.36 2.87
N VAL A 151 -0.51 27.17 2.85
CA VAL A 151 0.12 25.86 2.99
C VAL A 151 -0.01 25.06 1.71
N PHE A 152 1.13 24.65 1.14
CA PHE A 152 1.24 23.72 0.04
C PHE A 152 1.50 22.31 0.59
N ILE A 153 0.78 21.30 0.07
CA ILE A 153 0.76 19.97 0.65
C ILE A 153 1.19 18.95 -0.39
N ALA A 154 2.28 18.24 -0.14
CA ALA A 154 2.69 17.10 -0.95
C ALA A 154 1.84 15.88 -0.58
N VAL A 155 1.39 15.14 -1.60
CA VAL A 155 0.63 13.89 -1.47
C VAL A 155 1.12 12.89 -2.50
N LEU A 156 1.13 11.62 -2.14
CA LEU A 156 1.46 10.55 -3.06
C LEU A 156 0.27 10.28 -4.00
N ALA A 157 0.52 10.26 -5.30
CA ALA A 157 -0.49 10.01 -6.32
C ALA A 157 -1.28 8.71 -6.03
N GLY A 158 -2.60 8.82 -5.93
CA GLY A 158 -3.49 7.68 -5.66
C GLY A 158 -3.48 7.16 -4.22
N ALA A 159 -2.77 7.81 -3.29
CA ALA A 159 -2.84 7.49 -1.87
C ALA A 159 -4.15 7.96 -1.22
N VAL A 160 -4.49 7.39 -0.07
CA VAL A 160 -5.72 7.77 0.64
C VAL A 160 -5.64 9.21 1.16
N GLU A 161 -4.46 9.69 1.46
CA GLU A 161 -4.18 11.05 1.95
C GLU A 161 -4.56 12.12 0.91
N GLU A 162 -4.34 11.86 -0.37
CA GLU A 162 -4.78 12.73 -1.46
C GLU A 162 -6.31 12.88 -1.44
N ARG A 163 -7.03 11.78 -1.31
CA ARG A 163 -8.49 11.78 -1.21
C ARG A 163 -8.99 12.50 0.05
N ILE A 164 -8.37 12.21 1.20
CA ILE A 164 -8.72 12.84 2.48
C ILE A 164 -8.60 14.37 2.38
N LEU A 165 -7.51 14.88 1.81
CA LEU A 165 -7.31 16.32 1.66
C LEU A 165 -8.38 16.96 0.76
N ARG A 166 -8.73 16.32 -0.36
CA ARG A 166 -9.82 16.81 -1.22
C ARG A 166 -11.16 16.82 -0.49
N GLN A 167 -11.45 15.81 0.31
CA GLN A 167 -12.67 15.77 1.15
C GLN A 167 -12.67 16.83 2.25
N LEU A 168 -11.50 17.21 2.76
CA LEU A 168 -11.33 18.31 3.72
C LEU A 168 -11.39 19.69 3.04
N GLY A 169 -11.53 19.75 1.71
CA GLY A 169 -11.69 20.98 0.95
C GLY A 169 -10.38 21.64 0.50
N ALA A 170 -9.24 20.93 0.56
CA ALA A 170 -7.99 21.45 0.01
C ALA A 170 -8.12 21.61 -1.52
N PRO A 171 -7.90 22.81 -2.10
CA PRO A 171 -7.96 23.00 -3.53
C PRO A 171 -6.75 22.37 -4.25
N ASP A 172 -6.98 21.93 -5.48
CA ASP A 172 -5.96 21.22 -6.27
C ASP A 172 -4.68 22.03 -6.47
N GLU A 173 -4.77 23.35 -6.55
CA GLU A 173 -3.64 24.26 -6.74
C GLU A 173 -2.65 24.24 -5.56
N ARG A 174 -3.09 23.76 -4.40
CA ARG A 174 -2.24 23.61 -3.20
C ARG A 174 -1.73 22.19 -2.99
N LEU A 175 -2.19 21.24 -3.81
CA LEU A 175 -1.71 19.86 -3.76
C LEU A 175 -0.53 19.65 -4.69
N VAL A 176 0.61 19.30 -4.14
CA VAL A 176 1.81 18.88 -4.87
C VAL A 176 1.77 17.36 -4.98
N VAL A 177 1.20 16.86 -6.06
CA VAL A 177 1.07 15.41 -6.29
C VAL A 177 2.42 14.85 -6.73
N VAL A 178 2.94 13.87 -5.99
CA VAL A 178 4.24 13.25 -6.22
C VAL A 178 4.12 11.76 -6.56
N PRO A 179 5.07 11.19 -7.33
CA PRO A 179 5.01 9.79 -7.75
C PRO A 179 5.41 8.80 -6.64
N ASP A 180 6.25 9.23 -5.70
CA ASP A 180 6.77 8.39 -4.61
C ASP A 180 7.08 9.22 -3.35
N ALA A 181 7.28 8.53 -2.23
CA ALA A 181 7.54 9.16 -0.94
C ALA A 181 8.87 9.92 -0.87
N PRO A 182 9.99 9.44 -1.44
CA PRO A 182 11.24 10.22 -1.54
C PRO A 182 11.07 11.56 -2.26
N THR A 183 10.34 11.60 -3.38
CA THR A 183 10.04 12.85 -4.09
C THR A 183 9.20 13.79 -3.24
N GLY A 184 8.25 13.26 -2.47
CA GLY A 184 7.48 14.04 -1.50
C GLY A 184 8.34 14.69 -0.42
N ARG A 185 9.31 13.94 0.14
CA ARG A 185 10.30 14.49 1.06
C ARG A 185 11.12 15.59 0.41
N GLN A 186 11.60 15.37 -0.80
CA GLN A 186 12.38 16.39 -1.54
C GLN A 186 11.57 17.68 -1.76
N ALA A 187 10.25 17.57 -1.99
CA ALA A 187 9.39 18.74 -2.10
C ALA A 187 9.38 19.59 -0.82
N ILE A 188 9.44 18.95 0.38
CA ILE A 188 9.59 19.67 1.65
C ILE A 188 10.98 20.31 1.77
N GLU A 189 12.04 19.58 1.46
CA GLU A 189 13.43 20.05 1.58
C GLU A 189 13.73 21.23 0.64
N THR A 190 13.09 21.30 -0.50
CA THR A 190 13.24 22.39 -1.48
C THR A 190 12.25 23.54 -1.29
N GLY A 191 11.31 23.42 -0.35
CA GLY A 191 10.27 24.43 -0.10
C GLY A 191 9.19 24.47 -1.18
N LEU A 192 9.06 23.43 -2.02
CA LEU A 192 7.97 23.28 -2.97
C LEU A 192 6.65 22.92 -2.26
N ALA A 193 6.74 22.24 -1.12
CA ALA A 193 5.62 21.96 -0.23
C ALA A 193 6.02 22.24 1.22
N ASP A 194 5.04 22.55 2.06
CA ASP A 194 5.21 22.83 3.49
C ASP A 194 4.99 21.57 4.33
N ALA A 195 4.21 20.62 3.83
CA ALA A 195 3.89 19.37 4.49
C ALA A 195 3.78 18.21 3.47
N LEU A 196 4.16 17.00 3.89
CA LEU A 196 3.87 15.74 3.18
C LEU A 196 3.00 14.88 4.08
N LEU A 197 1.86 14.44 3.54
CA LEU A 197 0.92 13.58 4.24
C LEU A 197 1.05 12.15 3.73
N LEU A 198 1.40 11.24 4.64
CA LEU A 198 1.49 9.79 4.43
C LEU A 198 1.20 9.08 5.76
N SER A 199 1.41 7.76 5.80
CA SER A 199 1.32 7.03 7.07
C SER A 199 2.39 7.46 8.07
N GLU A 200 2.07 7.37 9.37
CA GLU A 200 3.01 7.70 10.45
C GLU A 200 4.32 6.91 10.35
N PRO A 201 4.34 5.58 10.07
CA PRO A 201 5.59 4.88 9.88
C PRO A 201 6.47 5.45 8.77
N THR A 202 5.89 5.84 7.63
CA THR A 202 6.63 6.41 6.50
C THR A 202 7.24 7.76 6.87
N VAL A 203 6.46 8.68 7.44
CA VAL A 203 6.98 10.01 7.79
C VAL A 203 8.01 9.94 8.91
N ARG A 204 7.84 9.03 9.88
CA ARG A 204 8.82 8.79 10.93
C ARG A 204 10.11 8.21 10.38
N TRP A 205 10.02 7.22 9.48
CA TRP A 205 11.19 6.68 8.79
C TRP A 205 11.97 7.77 8.08
N MET A 206 11.30 8.61 7.29
CA MET A 206 11.94 9.71 6.57
C MET A 206 12.57 10.75 7.49
N ALA A 207 11.94 11.07 8.61
CA ALA A 207 12.48 12.00 9.59
C ALA A 207 13.75 11.48 10.29
N HIS A 208 13.88 10.14 10.44
CA HIS A 208 15.05 9.50 11.06
C HIS A 208 16.22 9.27 10.10
N GLN A 209 15.99 9.31 8.78
CA GLN A 209 17.05 9.22 7.77
C GLN A 209 17.89 10.50 7.78
N ALA A 210 18.68 10.64 8.81
CA ALA A 210 19.27 11.89 9.29
C ALA A 210 20.42 12.45 8.45
N GLU A 211 20.79 11.86 7.30
CA GLU A 211 21.91 12.40 6.51
C GLU A 211 21.68 13.85 6.07
N LEU A 212 20.42 14.29 5.93
CA LEU A 212 20.08 15.66 5.56
C LEU A 212 19.45 16.47 6.69
N GLY A 213 18.86 15.83 7.71
CA GLY A 213 18.36 16.47 8.94
C GLY A 213 17.44 17.69 8.74
N GLN A 214 16.77 17.79 7.59
CA GLN A 214 15.98 18.96 7.20
C GLN A 214 14.48 18.78 7.40
N THR A 215 14.03 17.57 7.73
CA THR A 215 12.62 17.27 7.96
C THR A 215 12.39 16.67 9.34
N GLU A 216 11.17 16.79 9.85
CA GLU A 216 10.71 16.17 11.09
C GLU A 216 9.28 15.63 10.92
N SER A 217 8.96 14.56 11.66
CA SER A 217 7.60 14.04 11.75
C SER A 217 6.84 14.76 12.85
N VAL A 218 5.58 15.10 12.59
CA VAL A 218 4.68 15.71 13.56
C VAL A 218 3.67 14.66 14.02
N GLU A 219 3.50 14.51 15.32
CA GLU A 219 2.40 13.73 15.88
C GLU A 219 1.07 14.41 15.55
N THR A 220 0.25 13.73 14.76
CA THR A 220 -1.05 14.23 14.37
C THR A 220 -2.10 13.86 15.41
N SER A 221 -2.94 14.82 15.81
CA SER A 221 -4.09 14.53 16.67
C SER A 221 -5.29 14.13 15.82
N PHE A 222 -5.74 12.88 15.96
CA PHE A 222 -7.02 12.42 15.40
C PHE A 222 -8.07 12.37 16.50
N GLN A 223 -9.30 12.80 16.18
CA GLN A 223 -10.41 12.67 17.11
C GLN A 223 -10.95 11.24 17.04
N ALA A 224 -11.28 10.67 18.19
CA ALA A 224 -11.89 9.36 18.27
C ALA A 224 -13.21 9.36 17.48
N GLY A 225 -13.32 8.47 16.47
CA GLY A 225 -14.52 8.36 15.62
C GLY A 225 -14.32 8.79 14.17
N GLU A 226 -13.18 9.37 13.80
CA GLU A 226 -12.85 9.56 12.38
C GLU A 226 -12.54 8.19 11.77
N ALA A 227 -13.36 7.76 10.80
CA ALA A 227 -13.20 6.45 10.13
C ALA A 227 -11.84 6.29 9.42
N GLU A 228 -11.16 7.38 9.22
CA GLU A 228 -9.86 7.53 8.57
C GLU A 228 -8.68 7.54 9.55
N ALA A 229 -8.95 7.35 10.86
CA ALA A 229 -7.93 7.39 11.90
C ALA A 229 -6.87 6.27 11.77
N TYR A 230 -7.15 5.22 10.97
CA TYR A 230 -6.26 4.07 10.84
C TYR A 230 -6.18 3.56 9.41
N GLY A 231 -4.95 3.47 8.88
CA GLY A 231 -4.64 2.70 7.68
C GLY A 231 -4.48 1.21 8.01
N ARG A 232 -4.93 0.35 7.11
CA ARG A 232 -4.76 -1.11 7.18
C ARG A 232 -4.03 -1.59 5.95
N PRO A 233 -2.68 -1.56 5.93
CA PRO A 233 -1.89 -2.07 4.82
C PRO A 233 -2.11 -3.56 4.62
N ALA A 234 -2.22 -3.99 3.36
CA ALA A 234 -2.44 -5.38 2.97
C ALA A 234 -1.86 -5.65 1.58
N PHE A 235 -1.71 -6.94 1.25
CA PHE A 235 -1.44 -7.38 -0.11
C PHE A 235 -2.71 -7.34 -0.94
N ALA A 236 -2.61 -7.05 -2.24
CA ALA A 236 -3.75 -7.07 -3.13
C ALA A 236 -3.53 -8.02 -4.32
N PHE A 237 -4.62 -8.66 -4.73
CA PHE A 237 -4.68 -9.69 -5.76
C PHE A 237 -5.78 -9.35 -6.77
N ARG A 238 -5.68 -9.85 -8.01
CA ARG A 238 -6.83 -9.82 -8.92
C ARG A 238 -8.02 -10.58 -8.32
N SER A 239 -9.22 -10.09 -8.55
CA SER A 239 -10.43 -10.73 -8.04
C SER A 239 -10.60 -12.17 -8.51
N GLY A 240 -10.04 -12.52 -9.70
CA GLY A 240 -10.05 -13.88 -10.26
C GLY A 240 -8.99 -14.83 -9.67
N ASP A 241 -7.96 -14.33 -9.00
CA ASP A 241 -6.86 -15.16 -8.46
C ASP A 241 -7.19 -15.75 -7.07
N GLN A 242 -8.35 -16.40 -6.97
CA GLN A 242 -8.87 -16.91 -5.68
C GLN A 242 -7.96 -17.96 -5.08
N GLY A 243 -7.42 -18.89 -5.87
CA GLY A 243 -6.56 -19.96 -5.36
C GLY A 243 -5.26 -19.44 -4.77
N LEU A 244 -4.61 -18.45 -5.44
CA LEU A 244 -3.42 -17.79 -4.89
C LEU A 244 -3.77 -17.01 -3.61
N TRP A 245 -4.86 -16.24 -3.62
CA TRP A 245 -5.30 -15.45 -2.47
C TRP A 245 -5.60 -16.31 -1.23
N GLU A 246 -6.30 -17.44 -1.38
CA GLU A 246 -6.64 -18.33 -0.27
C GLU A 246 -5.40 -18.91 0.41
N VAL A 247 -4.47 -19.51 -0.37
CA VAL A 247 -3.26 -20.10 0.21
C VAL A 247 -2.32 -19.04 0.76
N TRP A 248 -2.27 -17.84 0.13
CA TRP A 248 -1.51 -16.70 0.63
C TRP A 248 -1.99 -16.27 2.00
N ASN A 249 -3.31 -16.09 2.18
CA ASN A 249 -3.87 -15.68 3.49
C ASN A 249 -3.60 -16.70 4.59
N VAL A 250 -3.68 -17.99 4.29
CA VAL A 250 -3.35 -19.04 5.28
C VAL A 250 -1.88 -18.91 5.71
N ALA A 251 -0.95 -18.81 4.76
CA ALA A 251 0.47 -18.67 5.05
C ALA A 251 0.78 -17.34 5.76
N LEU A 252 0.15 -16.24 5.32
CA LEU A 252 0.30 -14.92 5.93
C LEU A 252 -0.18 -14.91 7.38
N GLN A 253 -1.37 -15.44 7.67
CA GLN A 253 -1.90 -15.52 9.04
C GLN A 253 -1.01 -16.34 9.96
N ALA A 254 -0.40 -17.43 9.45
CA ALA A 254 0.54 -18.22 10.22
C ALA A 254 1.84 -17.48 10.53
N TYR A 255 2.26 -16.56 9.65
CA TYR A 255 3.45 -15.74 9.82
C TYR A 255 3.23 -14.54 10.74
N LEU A 256 2.07 -13.86 10.60
CA LEU A 256 1.74 -12.70 11.40
C LEU A 256 1.82 -13.04 12.91
N HIS A 257 2.40 -12.14 13.68
CA HIS A 257 2.65 -12.29 15.13
C HIS A 257 3.66 -13.38 15.53
N SER A 258 4.30 -14.05 14.56
CA SER A 258 5.42 -14.95 14.86
C SER A 258 6.62 -14.17 15.43
N PRO A 259 7.58 -14.84 16.10
CA PRO A 259 8.82 -14.18 16.54
C PRO A 259 9.59 -13.54 15.39
N GLU A 260 9.61 -14.18 14.22
CA GLU A 260 10.27 -13.69 13.00
C GLU A 260 9.60 -12.42 12.47
N HIS A 261 8.26 -12.39 12.42
CA HIS A 261 7.50 -11.19 12.03
C HIS A 261 7.72 -10.06 13.05
N THR A 262 7.69 -10.36 14.35
CA THR A 262 7.96 -9.36 15.38
C THR A 262 9.36 -8.77 15.26
N ALA A 263 10.36 -9.60 14.99
CA ALA A 263 11.73 -9.14 14.75
C ALA A 263 11.86 -8.28 13.49
N LEU A 264 11.14 -8.63 12.41
CA LEU A 264 11.07 -7.82 11.19
C LEU A 264 10.50 -6.42 11.48
N LEU A 265 9.36 -6.36 12.16
CA LEU A 265 8.74 -5.09 12.51
C LEU A 265 9.64 -4.22 13.41
N ALA A 266 10.32 -4.83 14.39
CA ALA A 266 11.28 -4.13 15.25
C ALA A 266 12.45 -3.55 14.44
N ARG A 267 13.04 -4.34 13.52
CA ARG A 267 14.13 -3.89 12.65
C ARG A 267 13.74 -2.71 11.77
N LEU A 268 12.49 -2.66 11.33
CA LEU A 268 11.95 -1.62 10.47
C LEU A 268 11.35 -0.43 11.26
N GLY A 269 11.41 -0.46 12.59
CA GLY A 269 10.81 0.59 13.43
C GLY A 269 9.29 0.65 13.36
N LEU A 270 8.63 -0.48 12.98
CA LEU A 270 7.18 -0.60 12.83
C LEU A 270 6.48 -1.10 14.11
N VAL A 271 7.23 -1.38 15.17
CA VAL A 271 6.66 -1.70 16.48
C VAL A 271 6.14 -0.40 17.08
N PRO A 272 4.87 -0.36 17.54
CA PRO A 272 4.40 0.80 18.29
C PRO A 272 5.32 1.03 19.50
N GLU A 273 5.82 2.24 19.66
CA GLU A 273 6.45 2.59 20.94
C GLU A 273 5.41 2.33 22.06
N PRO A 274 5.79 1.67 23.17
CA PRO A 274 4.90 1.53 24.30
C PRO A 274 4.46 2.94 24.70
N LYS A 275 3.14 3.19 24.71
CA LYS A 275 2.59 4.47 25.14
C LYS A 275 3.28 4.83 26.45
N ARG A 276 4.12 5.85 26.46
CA ARG A 276 4.57 6.45 27.73
C ARG A 276 3.32 6.93 28.41
N GLU A 277 2.87 6.20 29.44
CA GLU A 277 1.84 6.70 30.35
C GLU A 277 2.30 8.08 30.79
N ARG A 278 1.52 9.09 30.47
CA ARG A 278 1.72 10.42 31.03
C ARG A 278 1.56 10.27 32.55
N VAL A 279 2.68 10.22 33.25
CA VAL A 279 2.66 10.37 34.71
C VAL A 279 2.00 11.74 34.96
N PRO A 280 0.87 11.80 35.68
CA PRO A 280 0.24 13.06 35.96
C PRO A 280 1.25 13.91 36.75
N GLN A 281 1.74 15.00 36.17
CA GLN A 281 2.48 16.02 36.91
C GLN A 281 1.50 16.68 37.87
N GLY A 282 1.57 16.36 39.13
CA GLY A 282 0.80 17.05 40.17
C GLY A 282 0.35 16.16 41.35
N ALA A 283 1.29 15.63 42.09
CA ALA A 283 1.07 15.32 43.50
C ALA A 283 2.26 15.86 44.31
N THR A 284 2.15 17.10 44.73
CA THR A 284 3.00 17.64 45.76
C THR A 284 2.72 16.90 47.07
N PRO A 285 3.69 16.29 47.73
CA PRO A 285 3.44 15.69 49.05
C PRO A 285 3.23 16.84 50.08
N LYS A 286 2.16 16.70 50.85
CA LYS A 286 1.93 17.49 52.07
C LYS A 286 2.81 17.00 53.17
#